data_0ebf8b38ceeb53da1c6b187f1812ddea
#
_entry.id   0ebf8b38ceeb53da1c6b187f1812ddea
#
_cell.length_a   1.000
_cell.length_b   1.000
_cell.length_c   1.000
_cell.angle_alpha   90.00
_cell.angle_beta   90.00
_cell.angle_gamma   90.00
#
_symmetry.space_group_name_H-M   'P 1'
#
loop_
_entity.id
_entity.type
_entity.pdbx_description
1 polymer ?
#
loop_
_entity_poly.entity_id
_entity_poly.type
_entity_poly.pdbx_seq_one_letter_code
_entity_poly.pdbx_strand_id
1 'polypeptide(L)'
;MNPVLTFSPLLIVALVSACAESGANYAPILDGEPTAAYARDLRACQTLAANQRQFDRQTAGSAALGAGVGALAGMADDDASESEGIAAGLVVGALVGTAAGASEASDRREAIVVECLRGRGHRVVG
;
A
#
# COMPACT_ATOMS: atom_id res chain seq x y z
N MET A 1 32.73 18.41 -1.78
CA MET A 1 31.45 18.13 -2.48
C MET A 1 31.15 16.66 -2.28
N ASN A 2 30.22 16.33 -1.37
CA ASN A 2 29.88 14.94 -1.02
C ASN A 2 28.96 14.35 -2.08
N PRO A 3 29.32 13.24 -2.74
CA PRO A 3 28.49 12.60 -3.78
C PRO A 3 27.29 11.81 -3.24
N VAL A 4 26.98 11.90 -1.95
CA VAL A 4 25.94 11.10 -1.30
C VAL A 4 24.54 11.73 -1.38
N LEU A 5 24.42 12.98 -1.83
CA LEU A 5 23.16 13.73 -1.80
C LEU A 5 22.39 13.79 -3.14
N THR A 6 22.84 13.05 -4.14
CA THR A 6 22.06 12.86 -5.37
C THR A 6 21.40 11.48 -5.43
N PHE A 7 20.83 11.03 -4.32
CA PHE A 7 19.81 9.99 -4.41
C PHE A 7 18.62 10.63 -5.14
N SER A 8 18.59 10.38 -6.44
CA SER A 8 17.66 10.98 -7.37
C SER A 8 16.22 10.77 -6.85
N PRO A 9 15.41 11.82 -6.74
CA PRO A 9 13.99 11.69 -6.39
C PRO A 9 13.26 10.71 -7.32
N LEU A 10 13.83 10.44 -8.49
CA LEU A 10 13.37 9.42 -9.44
C LEU A 10 13.39 8.00 -8.84
N LEU A 11 14.35 7.67 -7.99
CA LEU A 11 14.46 6.34 -7.38
C LEU A 11 13.35 6.13 -6.33
N ILE A 12 13.01 7.17 -5.58
CA ILE A 12 11.92 7.13 -4.59
C ILE A 12 10.57 6.99 -5.29
N VAL A 13 10.35 7.71 -6.41
CA VAL A 13 9.13 7.61 -7.21
C VAL A 13 8.98 6.21 -7.81
N ALA A 14 10.07 5.58 -8.27
CA ALA A 14 10.04 4.23 -8.82
C ALA A 14 9.68 3.17 -7.76
N LEU A 15 10.17 3.32 -6.53
CA LEU A 15 9.85 2.40 -5.43
C LEU A 15 8.38 2.51 -4.97
N VAL A 16 7.82 3.72 -4.97
CA VAL A 16 6.41 3.94 -4.61
C VAL A 16 5.47 3.36 -5.68
N SER A 17 5.86 3.40 -6.95
CA SER A 17 5.05 2.85 -8.05
C SER A 17 4.94 1.32 -7.99
N ALA A 18 5.93 0.61 -7.48
CA ALA A 18 5.92 -0.84 -7.39
C ALA A 18 4.86 -1.39 -6.42
N CYS A 19 4.46 -0.61 -5.41
CA CYS A 19 3.41 -0.98 -4.46
C CYS A 19 2.00 -0.61 -4.94
N ALA A 20 1.89 0.12 -6.06
CA ALA A 20 0.63 0.70 -6.51
C ALA A 20 -0.43 -0.33 -6.89
N GLU A 21 -0.05 -1.54 -7.25
CA GLU A 21 -0.96 -2.61 -7.69
C GLU A 21 -1.03 -3.82 -6.75
N SER A 22 -0.44 -3.73 -5.55
CA SER A 22 -0.50 -4.83 -4.59
C SER A 22 -1.95 -5.14 -4.21
N GLY A 23 -2.29 -6.41 -4.15
CA GLY A 23 -3.63 -6.93 -3.87
C GLY A 23 -4.59 -6.95 -5.08
N ALA A 24 -4.44 -6.03 -6.06
CA ALA A 24 -5.32 -6.00 -7.23
C ALA A 24 -5.08 -7.17 -8.19
N ASN A 25 -3.85 -7.67 -8.27
CA ASN A 25 -3.48 -8.82 -9.10
C ASN A 25 -3.60 -10.16 -8.35
N TYR A 26 -4.24 -10.16 -7.20
CA TYR A 26 -4.47 -11.37 -6.42
C TYR A 26 -5.24 -12.40 -7.23
N ALA A 27 -4.81 -13.65 -7.17
CA ALA A 27 -5.48 -14.79 -7.79
C ALA A 27 -5.78 -15.82 -6.70
N PRO A 28 -7.02 -15.88 -6.18
CA PRO A 28 -7.40 -16.81 -5.13
C PRO A 28 -7.34 -18.25 -5.59
N ILE A 29 -7.14 -19.15 -4.66
CA ILE A 29 -7.13 -20.59 -4.92
C ILE A 29 -8.56 -21.04 -5.24
N LEU A 30 -8.73 -21.76 -6.34
CA LEU A 30 -10.01 -22.38 -6.67
C LEU A 30 -10.21 -23.67 -5.86
N ASP A 31 -11.42 -23.82 -5.33
CA ASP A 31 -11.90 -25.09 -4.80
C ASP A 31 -12.55 -25.90 -5.95
N GLY A 32 -11.72 -26.58 -6.75
CA GLY A 32 -12.11 -27.38 -7.89
C GLY A 32 -11.43 -26.98 -9.20
N GLU A 33 -11.91 -27.56 -10.31
CA GLU A 33 -11.37 -27.25 -11.64
C GLU A 33 -11.82 -25.87 -12.14
N PRO A 34 -10.92 -25.11 -12.79
CA PRO A 34 -11.28 -23.82 -13.36
C PRO A 34 -12.26 -23.98 -14.51
N THR A 35 -13.35 -23.23 -14.46
CA THR A 35 -14.29 -23.17 -15.58
C THR A 35 -13.73 -22.31 -16.72
N ALA A 36 -14.26 -22.50 -17.95
CA ALA A 36 -13.86 -21.67 -19.11
C ALA A 36 -14.10 -20.17 -18.89
N ALA A 37 -15.03 -19.79 -18.01
CA ALA A 37 -15.33 -18.40 -17.66
C ALA A 37 -14.34 -17.80 -16.63
N TYR A 38 -13.69 -18.64 -15.83
CA TYR A 38 -12.88 -18.20 -14.68
C TYR A 38 -11.82 -17.17 -15.06
N ALA A 39 -11.04 -17.43 -16.10
CA ALA A 39 -9.94 -16.52 -16.48
C ALA A 39 -10.44 -15.13 -16.91
N ARG A 40 -11.61 -15.06 -17.53
CA ARG A 40 -12.25 -13.79 -17.90
C ARG A 40 -12.77 -13.07 -16.66
N ASP A 41 -13.43 -13.80 -15.79
CA ASP A 41 -14.06 -13.26 -14.58
C ASP A 41 -12.98 -12.82 -13.58
N LEU A 42 -11.87 -13.55 -13.45
CA LEU A 42 -10.73 -13.13 -12.65
C LEU A 42 -10.18 -11.79 -13.11
N ARG A 43 -9.92 -11.61 -14.41
CA ARG A 43 -9.42 -10.32 -14.92
C ARG A 43 -10.40 -9.18 -14.68
N ALA A 44 -11.69 -9.41 -14.83
CA ALA A 44 -12.72 -8.41 -14.55
C ALA A 44 -12.75 -8.02 -13.07
N CYS A 45 -12.63 -8.99 -12.15
CA CYS A 45 -12.58 -8.75 -10.71
C CYS A 45 -11.28 -8.04 -10.29
N GLN A 46 -10.14 -8.41 -10.89
CA GLN A 46 -8.86 -7.70 -10.67
C GLN A 46 -8.93 -6.25 -11.16
N THR A 47 -9.55 -6.00 -12.31
CA THR A 47 -9.77 -4.61 -12.78
C THR A 47 -10.66 -3.82 -11.84
N LEU A 48 -11.70 -4.43 -11.28
CA LEU A 48 -12.55 -3.80 -10.27
C LEU A 48 -11.75 -3.44 -9.02
N ALA A 49 -10.92 -4.36 -8.52
CA ALA A 49 -10.06 -4.12 -7.37
C ALA A 49 -9.00 -3.04 -7.64
N ALA A 50 -8.39 -3.02 -8.85
CA ALA A 50 -7.42 -2.00 -9.26
C ALA A 50 -8.02 -0.59 -9.30
N ASN A 51 -9.29 -0.46 -9.64
CA ASN A 51 -10.00 0.82 -9.66
C ASN A 51 -10.33 1.38 -8.26
N GLN A 52 -10.16 0.58 -7.21
CA GLN A 52 -10.23 1.07 -5.84
C GLN A 52 -9.02 1.96 -5.56
N ARG A 53 -9.29 3.19 -5.12
CA ARG A 53 -8.25 4.18 -4.83
C ARG A 53 -7.35 3.67 -3.70
N GLN A 54 -6.06 3.54 -4.00
CA GLN A 54 -5.04 3.17 -3.00
C GLN A 54 -4.82 4.27 -1.96
N PHE A 55 -4.92 5.52 -2.40
CA PHE A 55 -4.83 6.70 -1.56
C PHE A 55 -6.25 7.17 -1.23
N ASP A 56 -6.96 6.41 -0.44
CA ASP A 56 -8.19 6.88 0.17
C ASP A 56 -7.89 7.73 1.42
N ARG A 57 -8.92 8.27 2.02
CA ARG A 57 -8.80 9.06 3.26
C ARG A 57 -8.14 8.28 4.40
N GLN A 58 -8.24 6.95 4.38
CA GLN A 58 -7.70 6.09 5.41
C GLN A 58 -6.17 5.98 5.29
N THR A 59 -5.64 5.77 4.08
CA THR A 59 -4.19 5.77 3.82
C THR A 59 -3.57 7.14 4.13
N ALA A 60 -4.26 8.23 3.72
CA ALA A 60 -3.81 9.58 4.05
C ALA A 60 -3.85 9.83 5.56
N GLY A 61 -4.86 9.31 6.27
CA GLY A 61 -4.96 9.37 7.72
C GLY A 61 -3.82 8.63 8.42
N SER A 62 -3.50 7.42 7.97
CA SER A 62 -2.40 6.61 8.51
C SER A 62 -1.03 7.30 8.31
N ALA A 63 -0.81 7.91 7.14
CA ALA A 63 0.40 8.68 6.86
C ALA A 63 0.51 9.91 7.77
N ALA A 64 -0.59 10.64 7.96
CA ALA A 64 -0.62 11.82 8.82
C ALA A 64 -0.40 11.47 10.31
N LEU A 65 -1.01 10.39 10.78
CA LEU A 65 -0.79 9.89 12.15
C LEU A 65 0.65 9.43 12.34
N GLY A 66 1.21 8.68 11.39
CA GLY A 66 2.60 8.25 11.43
C GLY A 66 3.56 9.43 11.45
N ALA A 67 3.34 10.43 10.61
CA ALA A 67 4.14 11.66 10.61
C ALA A 67 4.07 12.40 11.97
N GLY A 68 2.87 12.54 12.54
CA GLY A 68 2.69 13.19 13.83
C GLY A 68 3.41 12.48 14.97
N VAL A 69 3.26 11.16 15.06
CA VAL A 69 3.97 10.35 16.08
C VAL A 69 5.48 10.38 15.85
N GLY A 70 5.93 10.28 14.59
CA GLY A 70 7.34 10.37 14.24
C GLY A 70 7.96 11.71 14.59
N ALA A 71 7.25 12.82 14.36
CA ALA A 71 7.72 14.15 14.76
C ALA A 71 7.92 14.26 16.28
N LEU A 72 6.95 13.77 17.06
CA LEU A 72 7.06 13.75 18.52
C LEU A 72 8.23 12.92 19.00
N ALA A 73 8.46 11.75 18.39
CA ALA A 73 9.60 10.90 18.71
C ALA A 73 10.93 11.57 18.35
N GLY A 74 10.99 12.27 17.22
CA GLY A 74 12.17 13.02 16.80
C GLY A 74 12.50 14.24 17.68
N MET A 75 11.50 14.85 18.33
CA MET A 75 11.71 15.88 19.34
C MET A 75 12.35 15.37 20.63
N ALA A 76 12.19 14.09 20.93
CA ALA A 76 12.73 13.45 22.13
C ALA A 76 14.16 12.90 21.93
N ASP A 77 14.77 13.13 20.78
CA ASP A 77 16.14 12.72 20.47
C ASP A 77 17.13 13.77 20.96
N ASP A 78 17.88 13.45 22.00
CA ASP A 78 18.86 14.36 22.64
C ASP A 78 20.12 14.60 21.79
N ASP A 79 20.37 13.76 20.78
CA ASP A 79 21.57 13.81 19.93
C ASP A 79 21.38 14.66 18.65
N ALA A 80 20.14 15.02 18.32
CA ALA A 80 19.81 15.85 17.16
C ALA A 80 19.38 17.27 17.58
N SER A 81 19.59 18.25 16.70
CA SER A 81 18.92 19.53 16.92
C SER A 81 17.40 19.35 16.80
N GLU A 82 16.63 20.09 17.58
CA GLU A 82 15.16 19.96 17.63
C GLU A 82 14.52 19.99 16.23
N SER A 83 14.99 20.87 15.34
CA SER A 83 14.48 20.98 13.98
C SER A 83 14.85 19.80 13.07
N GLU A 84 16.03 19.23 13.25
CA GLU A 84 16.48 18.06 12.48
C GLU A 84 15.79 16.80 12.96
N GLY A 85 15.63 16.63 14.26
CA GLY A 85 14.89 15.52 14.87
C GLY A 85 13.43 15.49 14.42
N ILE A 86 12.75 16.64 14.46
CA ILE A 86 11.36 16.77 13.97
C ILE A 86 11.28 16.42 12.49
N ALA A 87 12.15 16.97 11.65
CA ALA A 87 12.12 16.75 10.22
C ALA A 87 12.38 15.27 9.88
N ALA A 88 13.36 14.64 10.51
CA ALA A 88 13.65 13.22 10.32
C ALA A 88 12.49 12.33 10.79
N GLY A 89 11.94 12.62 11.96
CA GLY A 89 10.80 11.91 12.53
C GLY A 89 9.53 12.01 11.68
N LEU A 90 9.23 13.21 11.13
CA LEU A 90 8.13 13.42 10.18
C LEU A 90 8.26 12.51 8.96
N VAL A 91 9.45 12.49 8.34
CA VAL A 91 9.69 11.69 7.13
C VAL A 91 9.57 10.20 7.41
N VAL A 92 10.26 9.71 8.44
CA VAL A 92 10.23 8.29 8.81
C VAL A 92 8.82 7.87 9.22
N GLY A 93 8.15 8.66 10.04
CA GLY A 93 6.79 8.38 10.50
C GLY A 93 5.77 8.39 9.36
N ALA A 94 5.89 9.33 8.41
CA ALA A 94 5.04 9.34 7.22
C ALA A 94 5.24 8.09 6.35
N LEU A 95 6.49 7.65 6.16
CA LEU A 95 6.80 6.44 5.39
C LEU A 95 6.22 5.18 6.05
N VAL A 96 6.38 5.03 7.37
CA VAL A 96 5.81 3.91 8.12
C VAL A 96 4.29 3.93 8.08
N GLY A 97 3.66 5.10 8.30
CA GLY A 97 2.21 5.25 8.24
C GLY A 97 1.66 4.97 6.84
N THR A 98 2.36 5.39 5.79
CA THR A 98 1.98 5.09 4.40
C THR A 98 2.08 3.59 4.11
N ALA A 99 3.13 2.92 4.58
CA ALA A 99 3.30 1.48 4.41
C ALA A 99 2.17 0.69 5.11
N ALA A 100 1.79 1.08 6.32
CA ALA A 100 0.67 0.47 7.04
C ALA A 100 -0.66 0.66 6.29
N GLY A 101 -0.95 1.87 5.82
CA GLY A 101 -2.15 2.14 5.03
C GLY A 101 -2.17 1.40 3.68
N ALA A 102 -1.00 1.20 3.06
CA ALA A 102 -0.89 0.45 1.81
C ALA A 102 -1.15 -1.05 2.00
N SER A 103 -0.74 -1.66 3.12
CA SER A 103 -1.07 -3.06 3.41
C SER A 103 -2.57 -3.27 3.60
N GLU A 104 -3.24 -2.41 4.35
CA GLU A 104 -4.70 -2.46 4.49
C GLU A 104 -5.43 -2.27 3.15
N ALA A 105 -4.92 -1.40 2.27
CA ALA A 105 -5.47 -1.21 0.94
C ALA A 105 -5.29 -2.47 0.06
N SER A 106 -4.16 -3.17 0.21
CA SER A 106 -3.90 -4.46 -0.44
C SER A 106 -4.91 -5.52 0.00
N ASP A 107 -5.10 -5.69 1.31
CA ASP A 107 -6.04 -6.66 1.88
C ASP A 107 -7.47 -6.40 1.41
N ARG A 108 -7.88 -5.13 1.35
CA ARG A 108 -9.20 -4.75 0.82
C ARG A 108 -9.36 -5.11 -0.66
N ARG A 109 -8.31 -4.93 -1.47
CA ARG A 109 -8.35 -5.30 -2.89
C ARG A 109 -8.43 -6.80 -3.10
N GLU A 110 -7.69 -7.58 -2.33
CA GLU A 110 -7.79 -9.03 -2.32
C GLU A 110 -9.20 -9.48 -1.95
N ALA A 111 -9.79 -8.91 -0.91
CA ALA A 111 -11.17 -9.18 -0.52
C ALA A 111 -12.17 -8.86 -1.65
N ILE A 112 -11.97 -7.76 -2.39
CA ILE A 112 -12.81 -7.41 -3.54
C ILE A 112 -12.72 -8.47 -4.64
N VAL A 113 -11.52 -8.96 -4.96
CA VAL A 113 -11.34 -10.02 -5.97
C VAL A 113 -12.06 -11.30 -5.55
N VAL A 114 -11.87 -11.73 -4.30
CA VAL A 114 -12.51 -12.93 -3.74
C VAL A 114 -14.03 -12.83 -3.78
N GLU A 115 -14.58 -11.72 -3.27
CA GLU A 115 -16.02 -11.49 -3.20
C GLU A 115 -16.66 -11.37 -4.59
N CYS A 116 -15.99 -10.70 -5.52
CA CYS A 116 -16.41 -10.58 -6.90
C CYS A 116 -16.49 -11.95 -7.59
N LEU A 117 -15.50 -12.81 -7.39
CA LEU A 117 -15.47 -14.16 -7.96
C LEU A 117 -16.54 -15.06 -7.34
N ARG A 118 -16.76 -14.97 -6.03
CA ARG A 118 -17.85 -15.68 -5.34
C ARG A 118 -19.22 -15.25 -5.87
N GLY A 119 -19.43 -13.94 -6.05
CA GLY A 119 -20.64 -13.39 -6.64
C GLY A 119 -20.92 -13.85 -8.07
N ARG A 120 -19.87 -14.28 -8.80
CA ARG A 120 -19.98 -14.87 -10.15
C ARG A 120 -20.09 -16.40 -10.15
N GLY A 121 -20.19 -17.01 -8.97
CA GLY A 121 -20.41 -18.45 -8.81
C GLY A 121 -19.12 -19.29 -8.78
N HIS A 122 -17.95 -18.67 -8.69
CA HIS A 122 -16.69 -19.40 -8.53
C HIS A 122 -16.46 -19.73 -7.03
N ARG A 123 -16.15 -21.00 -6.77
CA ARG A 123 -15.76 -21.42 -5.42
C ARG A 123 -14.28 -21.13 -5.22
N VAL A 124 -13.99 -20.07 -4.50
CA VAL A 124 -12.62 -19.63 -4.20
C VAL A 124 -12.39 -19.62 -2.70
N VAL A 125 -11.16 -19.99 -2.31
CA VAL A 125 -10.63 -19.95 -0.95
C VAL A 125 -9.44 -18.98 -0.91
N GLY A 126 -9.31 -18.22 0.15
CA GLY A 126 -8.26 -17.22 0.33
C GLY A 126 -8.75 -16.04 1.06
#